data_9e4a94b5bdebe3592977158546dc4bdb
#
_entry.id   9e4a94b5bdebe3592977158546dc4bdb
#
_cell.length_a   1.000
_cell.length_b   1.000
_cell.length_c   1.000
_cell.angle_alpha   90.00
_cell.angle_beta   90.00
_cell.angle_gamma   90.00
#
_symmetry.space_group_name_H-M   'P 1'
#
loop_
_entity.id
_entity.type
_entity.pdbx_description
1 polymer ?
#
loop_
_entity_poly.entity_id
_entity_poly.type
_entity_poly.pdbx_seq_one_letter_code
_entity_poly.pdbx_strand_id
1 'polypeptide(L)'
;VTDRDGRKPEPGGPPPPGCIVAVPVRNEVDRIAACLRALATQEGIGEGALGVVLFLNNCTDGTAEAVAALAPSLRLPLRVIERDFAGAQAGWARREAMEAAAAWLDESPSETAPDGVILTTDADSRVPPDWVARNLTALAQGADAIAGTIALDAAEAARLPDALHARGRLEGAYEAALIALEAWIDPVAHDPWPRHATRSGATLAVRLSAYRAAGGMPAIPLGEDRAFVAALLAADARVRHAPDIVVVTSGRLDGRAPGGAADTMRRRCEAPESPCDPRLEPLWRALFRFAWRRRLRRLHAAGRLDRTGLWAPWLRIGADAARRIAALPTLGARLAAIEVQSPLLAPRPLRPGALPRHIRGAHRLLAGLRHGAQSRQVLRGLRPGKTRPALGQASEPASHA
;
A
#
# COMPACT_ATOMS: atom_id res chain seq x y z
N VAL A 1 19.04 -28.59 1.31
CA VAL A 1 17.59 -28.38 1.53
C VAL A 1 16.89 -29.51 0.82
N THR A 2 16.24 -30.36 1.54
CA THR A 2 15.52 -31.54 1.01
C THR A 2 14.02 -31.24 1.10
N ASP A 3 13.28 -31.62 0.06
CA ASP A 3 11.82 -31.66 0.06
C ASP A 3 11.31 -32.54 1.20
N ARG A 4 10.00 -32.42 1.59
CA ARG A 4 9.35 -33.27 2.61
C ARG A 4 9.61 -34.77 2.42
N ASP A 5 10.01 -35.19 1.21
CA ASP A 5 10.39 -36.55 0.84
C ASP A 5 11.92 -36.78 0.82
N GLY A 6 12.73 -35.83 1.33
CA GLY A 6 14.20 -36.01 1.43
C GLY A 6 14.93 -35.89 0.09
N ARG A 7 14.34 -35.40 -0.97
CA ARG A 7 14.97 -35.24 -2.27
C ARG A 7 15.72 -33.91 -2.40
N LYS A 8 16.97 -33.97 -2.83
CA LYS A 8 17.69 -32.79 -3.31
C LYS A 8 17.05 -32.34 -4.64
N PRO A 9 16.96 -31.01 -4.90
CA PRO A 9 16.50 -30.51 -6.20
C PRO A 9 17.37 -31.15 -7.30
N GLU A 10 16.72 -31.66 -8.34
CA GLU A 10 17.43 -32.19 -9.50
C GLU A 10 18.22 -31.07 -10.19
N PRO A 11 19.47 -31.29 -10.57
CA PRO A 11 20.24 -30.32 -11.32
C PRO A 11 19.59 -30.14 -12.71
N GLY A 12 19.00 -28.97 -12.97
CA GLY A 12 18.31 -28.60 -14.22
C GLY A 12 16.82 -28.27 -14.08
N GLY A 13 16.27 -28.26 -12.87
CA GLY A 13 14.92 -27.75 -12.61
C GLY A 13 14.81 -26.21 -12.81
N PRO A 14 13.60 -25.68 -13.00
CA PRO A 14 13.42 -24.23 -13.11
C PRO A 14 14.01 -23.52 -11.88
N PRO A 15 14.58 -22.31 -12.05
CA PRO A 15 15.15 -21.58 -10.92
C PRO A 15 14.08 -21.31 -9.84
N PRO A 16 14.49 -21.23 -8.57
CA PRO A 16 13.56 -20.95 -7.49
C PRO A 16 12.90 -19.58 -7.69
N PRO A 17 11.59 -19.45 -7.38
CA PRO A 17 10.87 -18.22 -7.60
C PRO A 17 11.42 -17.10 -6.71
N GLY A 18 11.71 -15.94 -7.32
CA GLY A 18 12.10 -14.73 -6.60
C GLY A 18 10.91 -13.93 -6.06
N CYS A 19 9.69 -14.31 -6.46
CA CYS A 19 8.43 -13.69 -6.08
C CYS A 19 7.43 -14.75 -5.64
N ILE A 20 6.76 -14.53 -4.51
CA ILE A 20 5.69 -15.42 -4.02
C ILE A 20 4.42 -14.61 -3.79
N VAL A 21 3.31 -15.06 -4.36
CA VAL A 21 1.98 -14.51 -4.09
C VAL A 21 1.31 -15.30 -2.97
N ALA A 22 0.98 -14.62 -1.90
CA ALA A 22 0.24 -15.17 -0.76
C ALA A 22 -1.27 -14.88 -0.92
N VAL A 23 -2.08 -15.92 -0.96
CA VAL A 23 -3.54 -15.84 -1.16
C VAL A 23 -4.26 -16.53 0.00
N PRO A 24 -4.90 -15.79 0.90
CA PRO A 24 -5.82 -16.35 1.87
C PRO A 24 -7.11 -16.78 1.19
N VAL A 25 -7.60 -17.98 1.48
CA VAL A 25 -8.78 -18.57 0.82
C VAL A 25 -9.76 -19.06 1.86
N ARG A 26 -11.03 -18.70 1.73
CA ARG A 26 -12.13 -19.23 2.53
C ARG A 26 -13.42 -19.27 1.74
N ASN A 27 -13.88 -20.47 1.39
CA ASN A 27 -15.16 -20.69 0.70
C ASN A 27 -15.28 -19.84 -0.60
N GLU A 28 -14.39 -20.08 -1.55
CA GLU A 28 -14.32 -19.35 -2.82
C GLU A 28 -14.39 -20.28 -4.04
N VAL A 29 -15.14 -21.38 -3.95
CA VAL A 29 -15.26 -22.39 -5.02
C VAL A 29 -15.60 -21.78 -6.39
N ASP A 30 -16.46 -20.76 -6.42
CA ASP A 30 -16.90 -20.09 -7.66
C ASP A 30 -15.86 -19.13 -8.25
N ARG A 31 -14.84 -18.70 -7.47
CA ARG A 31 -13.93 -17.60 -7.84
C ARG A 31 -12.47 -18.00 -7.89
N ILE A 32 -12.05 -18.97 -7.10
CA ILE A 32 -10.65 -19.37 -6.97
C ILE A 32 -10.02 -19.74 -8.31
N ALA A 33 -10.78 -20.34 -9.22
CA ALA A 33 -10.28 -20.71 -10.55
C ALA A 33 -9.93 -19.47 -11.39
N ALA A 34 -10.69 -18.39 -11.31
CA ALA A 34 -10.40 -17.15 -12.03
C ALA A 34 -9.18 -16.44 -11.44
N CYS A 35 -9.04 -16.42 -10.12
CA CYS A 35 -7.87 -15.90 -9.42
C CYS A 35 -6.59 -16.64 -9.84
N LEU A 36 -6.60 -17.97 -9.76
CA LEU A 36 -5.42 -18.80 -10.10
C LEU A 36 -5.03 -18.69 -11.57
N ARG A 37 -5.99 -18.65 -12.49
CA ARG A 37 -5.70 -18.45 -13.92
C ARG A 37 -5.07 -17.08 -14.17
N ALA A 38 -5.54 -16.02 -13.53
CA ALA A 38 -4.95 -14.69 -13.63
C ALA A 38 -3.50 -14.66 -13.10
N LEU A 39 -3.19 -15.43 -12.05
CA LEU A 39 -1.82 -15.57 -11.53
C LEU A 39 -0.94 -16.44 -12.44
N ALA A 40 -1.50 -17.46 -13.06
CA ALA A 40 -0.76 -18.35 -13.95
C ALA A 40 -0.43 -17.73 -15.33
N THR A 41 -1.12 -16.65 -15.70
CA THR A 41 -0.94 -15.94 -16.99
C THR A 41 -0.24 -14.59 -16.83
N GLN A 42 0.64 -14.47 -15.82
CA GLN A 42 1.39 -13.23 -15.64
C GLN A 42 2.44 -13.05 -16.73
N GLU A 43 2.54 -11.83 -17.24
CA GLU A 43 3.44 -11.40 -18.32
C GLU A 43 4.58 -10.53 -17.80
N GLY A 44 5.66 -10.43 -18.57
CA GLY A 44 6.79 -9.56 -18.23
C GLY A 44 7.66 -10.06 -17.06
N ILE A 45 7.55 -11.34 -16.70
CA ILE A 45 8.38 -12.05 -15.72
C ILE A 45 8.97 -13.32 -16.34
N GLY A 46 10.12 -13.75 -15.82
CA GLY A 46 10.76 -15.00 -16.28
C GLY A 46 9.93 -16.24 -15.92
N GLU A 47 10.07 -17.30 -16.71
CA GLU A 47 9.45 -18.59 -16.41
C GLU A 47 9.98 -19.11 -15.06
N GLY A 48 9.08 -19.59 -14.20
CA GLY A 48 9.43 -20.06 -12.85
C GLY A 48 9.74 -18.94 -11.83
N ALA A 49 9.76 -17.68 -12.23
CA ALA A 49 10.07 -16.57 -11.32
C ALA A 49 8.96 -16.29 -10.28
N LEU A 50 7.74 -16.78 -10.50
CA LEU A 50 6.58 -16.61 -9.64
C LEU A 50 6.16 -17.94 -9.01
N GLY A 51 5.95 -17.94 -7.69
CA GLY A 51 5.27 -19.02 -6.96
C GLY A 51 4.00 -18.50 -6.28
N VAL A 52 3.09 -19.38 -5.93
CA VAL A 52 1.86 -19.05 -5.21
C VAL A 52 1.69 -19.92 -3.97
N VAL A 53 1.39 -19.29 -2.85
CA VAL A 53 0.94 -19.96 -1.62
C VAL A 53 -0.56 -19.73 -1.48
N LEU A 54 -1.34 -20.80 -1.46
CA LEU A 54 -2.75 -20.79 -1.09
C LEU A 54 -2.88 -21.25 0.35
N PHE A 55 -3.47 -20.41 1.19
CA PHE A 55 -3.81 -20.80 2.55
C PHE A 55 -5.32 -20.97 2.68
N LEU A 56 -5.76 -22.25 2.61
CA LEU A 56 -7.16 -22.64 2.73
C LEU A 56 -7.52 -22.69 4.21
N ASN A 57 -8.41 -21.80 4.61
CA ASN A 57 -8.80 -21.61 6.00
C ASN A 57 -10.28 -21.95 6.20
N ASN A 58 -10.56 -23.08 6.86
CA ASN A 58 -11.92 -23.53 7.15
C ASN A 58 -12.82 -23.53 5.89
N CYS A 59 -12.35 -24.12 4.80
CA CYS A 59 -13.13 -24.29 3.57
C CYS A 59 -14.10 -25.46 3.71
N THR A 60 -15.38 -25.26 3.37
CA THR A 60 -16.45 -26.24 3.48
C THR A 60 -17.34 -26.33 2.23
N ASP A 61 -16.97 -25.63 1.15
CA ASP A 61 -17.79 -25.43 -0.05
C ASP A 61 -17.24 -26.14 -1.30
N GLY A 62 -16.24 -27.03 -1.17
CA GLY A 62 -15.57 -27.65 -2.31
C GLY A 62 -14.42 -26.83 -2.90
N THR A 63 -13.97 -25.76 -2.25
CA THR A 63 -12.84 -24.95 -2.70
C THR A 63 -11.55 -25.76 -2.78
N ALA A 64 -11.27 -26.65 -1.82
CA ALA A 64 -10.05 -27.47 -1.79
C ALA A 64 -10.01 -28.41 -2.99
N GLU A 65 -11.13 -29.08 -3.28
CA GLU A 65 -11.30 -29.99 -4.43
C GLU A 65 -11.15 -29.24 -5.77
N ALA A 66 -11.72 -28.02 -5.86
CA ALA A 66 -11.59 -27.17 -7.05
C ALA A 66 -10.12 -26.77 -7.28
N VAL A 67 -9.37 -26.43 -6.23
CA VAL A 67 -7.94 -26.14 -6.29
C VAL A 67 -7.16 -27.37 -6.73
N ALA A 68 -7.40 -28.54 -6.12
CA ALA A 68 -6.71 -29.80 -6.45
C ALA A 68 -6.95 -30.21 -7.90
N ALA A 69 -8.16 -30.05 -8.43
CA ALA A 69 -8.50 -30.34 -9.80
C ALA A 69 -7.82 -29.38 -10.81
N LEU A 70 -7.66 -28.10 -10.44
CA LEU A 70 -7.08 -27.09 -11.33
C LEU A 70 -5.54 -27.11 -11.32
N ALA A 71 -4.93 -27.38 -10.18
CA ALA A 71 -3.48 -27.26 -9.96
C ALA A 71 -2.62 -27.94 -11.03
N PRO A 72 -2.91 -29.17 -11.52
CA PRO A 72 -2.09 -29.84 -12.56
C PRO A 72 -2.06 -29.10 -13.90
N SER A 73 -3.08 -28.28 -14.20
CA SER A 73 -3.17 -27.50 -15.43
C SER A 73 -2.45 -26.15 -15.37
N LEU A 74 -2.10 -25.71 -14.16
CA LEU A 74 -1.40 -24.44 -13.95
C LEU A 74 0.11 -24.66 -14.12
N ARG A 75 0.72 -23.96 -15.06
CA ARG A 75 2.20 -23.92 -15.18
C ARG A 75 2.79 -22.94 -14.18
N LEU A 76 2.51 -23.16 -12.90
CA LEU A 76 2.84 -22.24 -11.83
C LEU A 76 3.20 -23.05 -10.56
N PRO A 77 4.39 -22.86 -9.97
CA PRO A 77 4.72 -23.44 -8.67
C PRO A 77 3.68 -23.06 -7.62
N LEU A 78 3.01 -24.06 -7.04
CA LEU A 78 1.90 -23.87 -6.12
C LEU A 78 2.14 -24.64 -4.82
N ARG A 79 2.07 -23.96 -3.68
CA ARG A 79 2.01 -24.58 -2.35
C ARG A 79 0.63 -24.38 -1.77
N VAL A 80 -0.07 -25.44 -1.44
CA VAL A 80 -1.40 -25.42 -0.81
C VAL A 80 -1.25 -25.83 0.63
N ILE A 81 -1.70 -24.97 1.53
CA ILE A 81 -1.73 -25.21 2.97
C ILE A 81 -3.19 -25.19 3.40
N GLU A 82 -3.66 -26.26 3.96
CA GLU A 82 -5.03 -26.37 4.47
C GLU A 82 -5.02 -26.48 6.00
N ARG A 83 -5.77 -25.61 6.65
CA ARG A 83 -5.88 -25.61 8.11
C ARG A 83 -7.26 -25.16 8.58
N ASP A 84 -7.77 -25.86 9.56
CA ASP A 84 -8.97 -25.49 10.29
C ASP A 84 -8.61 -24.94 11.67
N PHE A 85 -9.17 -23.78 12.00
CA PHE A 85 -9.01 -23.16 13.31
C PHE A 85 -10.36 -22.81 13.94
N ALA A 86 -10.48 -22.98 15.22
CA ALA A 86 -11.58 -22.39 15.96
C ALA A 86 -11.44 -20.85 15.94
N GLY A 87 -12.51 -20.15 15.49
CA GLY A 87 -12.53 -18.69 15.41
C GLY A 87 -11.66 -18.08 14.29
N ALA A 88 -11.47 -18.83 13.21
CA ALA A 88 -10.71 -18.42 12.04
C ALA A 88 -11.17 -17.08 11.45
N GLN A 89 -10.22 -16.18 11.20
CA GLN A 89 -10.44 -14.80 10.71
C GLN A 89 -9.54 -14.49 9.52
N ALA A 90 -9.98 -13.57 8.64
CA ALA A 90 -9.29 -13.25 7.41
C ALA A 90 -7.85 -12.77 7.61
N GLY A 91 -7.60 -11.93 8.62
CA GLY A 91 -6.27 -11.43 8.92
C GLY A 91 -5.29 -12.51 9.36
N TRP A 92 -5.78 -13.52 10.08
CA TRP A 92 -4.96 -14.70 10.41
C TRP A 92 -4.57 -15.51 9.19
N ALA A 93 -5.54 -15.77 8.31
CA ALA A 93 -5.27 -16.52 7.09
C ALA A 93 -4.25 -15.81 6.18
N ARG A 94 -4.36 -14.49 6.05
CA ARG A 94 -3.39 -13.69 5.29
C ARG A 94 -1.99 -13.72 5.92
N ARG A 95 -1.90 -13.59 7.23
CA ARG A 95 -0.64 -13.72 7.94
C ARG A 95 0.01 -15.07 7.66
N GLU A 96 -0.70 -16.18 7.86
CA GLU A 96 -0.17 -17.53 7.62
C GLU A 96 0.28 -17.72 6.16
N ALA A 97 -0.50 -17.20 5.21
CA ALA A 97 -0.12 -17.24 3.80
C ALA A 97 1.18 -16.46 3.52
N MET A 98 1.34 -15.27 4.11
CA MET A 98 2.53 -14.44 3.92
C MET A 98 3.75 -15.00 4.68
N GLU A 99 3.58 -15.59 5.86
CA GLU A 99 4.67 -16.27 6.57
C GLU A 99 5.15 -17.50 5.79
N ALA A 100 4.23 -18.28 5.22
CA ALA A 100 4.60 -19.39 4.35
C ALA A 100 5.31 -18.95 3.06
N ALA A 101 4.91 -17.78 2.50
CA ALA A 101 5.61 -17.18 1.36
C ALA A 101 7.02 -16.73 1.76
N ALA A 102 7.19 -16.10 2.92
CA ALA A 102 8.49 -15.71 3.46
C ALA A 102 9.40 -16.92 3.68
N ALA A 103 8.87 -18.00 4.28
CA ALA A 103 9.58 -19.23 4.50
C ALA A 103 10.03 -19.87 3.15
N TRP A 104 9.17 -19.84 2.14
CA TRP A 104 9.53 -20.36 0.81
C TRP A 104 10.68 -19.59 0.18
N LEU A 105 10.68 -18.25 0.28
CA LEU A 105 11.80 -17.44 -0.23
C LEU A 105 13.11 -17.71 0.52
N ASP A 106 13.05 -18.04 1.81
CA ASP A 106 14.23 -18.41 2.59
C ASP A 106 14.78 -19.80 2.26
N GLU A 107 13.89 -20.77 2.04
CA GLU A 107 14.27 -22.14 1.66
C GLU A 107 14.94 -22.19 0.30
N SER A 108 14.60 -21.30 -0.59
CA SER A 108 15.02 -21.29 -1.98
C SER A 108 15.40 -19.89 -2.45
N PRO A 109 16.52 -19.31 -1.95
CA PRO A 109 16.95 -17.98 -2.35
C PRO A 109 17.25 -17.94 -3.84
N SER A 110 16.70 -16.95 -4.53
CA SER A 110 16.94 -16.72 -5.95
C SER A 110 18.20 -15.86 -6.14
N GLU A 111 19.13 -16.30 -6.98
CA GLU A 111 20.32 -15.50 -7.33
C GLU A 111 19.94 -14.19 -8.04
N THR A 112 18.85 -14.19 -8.80
CA THR A 112 18.35 -13.02 -9.54
C THR A 112 17.52 -12.07 -8.69
N ALA A 113 17.05 -12.53 -7.51
CA ALA A 113 16.24 -11.73 -6.57
C ALA A 113 16.65 -12.04 -5.12
N PRO A 114 17.86 -11.61 -4.68
CA PRO A 114 18.40 -11.94 -3.36
C PRO A 114 17.55 -11.40 -2.21
N ASP A 115 16.82 -10.29 -2.41
CA ASP A 115 15.80 -9.79 -1.49
C ASP A 115 14.43 -10.11 -2.10
N GLY A 116 13.97 -11.35 -1.93
CA GLY A 116 12.73 -11.85 -2.52
C GLY A 116 11.53 -10.94 -2.25
N VAL A 117 10.48 -11.12 -3.04
CA VAL A 117 9.27 -10.27 -2.97
C VAL A 117 8.05 -11.12 -2.59
N ILE A 118 7.34 -10.69 -1.56
CA ILE A 118 6.03 -11.24 -1.20
C ILE A 118 4.96 -10.31 -1.77
N LEU A 119 4.07 -10.86 -2.59
CA LEU A 119 2.86 -10.18 -3.02
C LEU A 119 1.66 -10.81 -2.32
N THR A 120 0.55 -10.07 -2.17
CA THR A 120 -0.70 -10.66 -1.68
C THR A 120 -1.89 -10.15 -2.47
N THR A 121 -2.83 -11.05 -2.73
CA THR A 121 -4.12 -10.77 -3.35
C THR A 121 -5.21 -11.59 -2.67
N ASP A 122 -6.48 -11.30 -2.96
CA ASP A 122 -7.62 -12.03 -2.41
C ASP A 122 -8.05 -13.15 -3.37
N ALA A 123 -8.60 -14.24 -2.84
CA ALA A 123 -9.04 -15.38 -3.63
C ALA A 123 -10.22 -15.07 -4.57
N ASP A 124 -10.94 -13.98 -4.32
CA ASP A 124 -12.02 -13.45 -5.17
C ASP A 124 -11.59 -12.30 -6.09
N SER A 125 -10.28 -12.10 -6.20
CA SER A 125 -9.68 -11.05 -7.01
C SER A 125 -9.07 -11.58 -8.31
N ARG A 126 -9.02 -10.72 -9.32
CA ARG A 126 -8.33 -10.95 -10.59
C ARG A 126 -7.29 -9.88 -10.81
N VAL A 127 -6.05 -10.26 -10.79
CA VAL A 127 -4.91 -9.38 -11.07
C VAL A 127 -4.77 -9.20 -12.60
N PRO A 128 -4.35 -8.01 -13.10
CA PRO A 128 -4.06 -7.83 -14.52
C PRO A 128 -2.83 -8.64 -14.95
N PRO A 129 -2.66 -8.92 -16.25
CA PRO A 129 -1.56 -9.76 -16.75
C PRO A 129 -0.16 -9.25 -16.39
N ASP A 130 0.01 -7.94 -16.25
CA ASP A 130 1.28 -7.28 -15.94
C ASP A 130 1.44 -6.89 -14.46
N TRP A 131 0.58 -7.42 -13.58
CA TRP A 131 0.54 -7.02 -12.17
C TRP A 131 1.85 -7.28 -11.42
N VAL A 132 2.42 -8.47 -11.58
CA VAL A 132 3.70 -8.80 -10.94
C VAL A 132 4.82 -7.91 -11.50
N ALA A 133 4.93 -7.79 -12.83
CA ALA A 133 5.95 -6.99 -13.49
C ALA A 133 5.90 -5.51 -13.07
N ARG A 134 4.70 -4.91 -12.96
CA ARG A 134 4.52 -3.53 -12.47
C ARG A 134 4.96 -3.36 -11.03
N ASN A 135 4.61 -4.30 -10.15
CA ASN A 135 5.05 -4.28 -8.76
C ASN A 135 6.58 -4.36 -8.66
N LEU A 136 7.21 -5.28 -9.38
CA LEU A 136 8.67 -5.42 -9.40
C LEU A 136 9.35 -4.17 -9.96
N THR A 137 8.82 -3.58 -11.02
CA THR A 137 9.32 -2.32 -11.58
C THR A 137 9.26 -1.18 -10.56
N ALA A 138 8.15 -1.03 -9.86
CA ALA A 138 7.99 0.01 -8.84
C ALA A 138 8.93 -0.23 -7.64
N LEU A 139 9.15 -1.48 -7.23
CA LEU A 139 10.15 -1.82 -6.22
C LEU A 139 11.57 -1.49 -6.69
N ALA A 140 11.90 -1.77 -7.95
CA ALA A 140 13.21 -1.46 -8.54
C ALA A 140 13.48 0.05 -8.59
N GLN A 141 12.44 0.89 -8.65
CA GLN A 141 12.54 2.36 -8.57
C GLN A 141 12.83 2.87 -7.16
N GLY A 142 13.05 1.98 -6.21
CA GLY A 142 13.53 2.32 -4.87
C GLY A 142 12.45 2.29 -3.79
N ALA A 143 11.27 1.74 -4.03
CA ALA A 143 10.32 1.41 -2.98
C ALA A 143 10.70 0.12 -2.25
N ASP A 144 10.29 0.00 -0.98
CA ASP A 144 10.42 -1.21 -0.18
C ASP A 144 9.09 -2.00 -0.17
N ALA A 145 7.98 -1.30 -0.37
CA ALA A 145 6.67 -1.89 -0.52
C ALA A 145 5.78 -1.07 -1.48
N ILE A 146 4.85 -1.75 -2.13
CA ILE A 146 3.87 -1.17 -3.05
C ILE A 146 2.47 -1.46 -2.52
N ALA A 147 1.64 -0.45 -2.47
CA ALA A 147 0.20 -0.56 -2.32
C ALA A 147 -0.45 -0.17 -3.66
N GLY A 148 -1.20 -1.07 -4.27
CA GLY A 148 -2.02 -0.79 -5.45
C GLY A 148 -3.42 -0.32 -5.08
N THR A 149 -4.27 -0.14 -6.06
CA THR A 149 -5.69 0.17 -5.90
C THR A 149 -6.57 -1.02 -6.26
N ILE A 150 -7.83 -0.95 -5.88
CA ILE A 150 -8.83 -1.95 -6.24
C ILE A 150 -9.94 -1.31 -7.07
N ALA A 151 -10.48 -2.07 -8.01
CA ALA A 151 -11.74 -1.80 -8.70
C ALA A 151 -12.70 -2.94 -8.41
N LEU A 152 -13.98 -2.64 -8.27
CA LEU A 152 -14.99 -3.69 -8.14
C LEU A 152 -15.24 -4.34 -9.51
N ASP A 153 -15.56 -5.63 -9.51
CA ASP A 153 -16.05 -6.29 -10.71
C ASP A 153 -17.25 -5.51 -11.30
N ALA A 154 -17.18 -5.17 -12.58
CA ALA A 154 -18.14 -4.28 -13.21
C ALA A 154 -19.58 -4.82 -13.19
N ALA A 155 -19.75 -6.15 -13.38
CA ALA A 155 -21.05 -6.78 -13.37
C ALA A 155 -21.65 -6.84 -11.94
N GLU A 156 -20.82 -7.07 -10.94
CA GLU A 156 -21.24 -7.04 -9.54
C GLU A 156 -21.49 -5.59 -9.08
N ALA A 157 -20.63 -4.66 -9.44
CA ALA A 157 -20.80 -3.24 -9.15
C ALA A 157 -22.12 -2.70 -9.71
N ALA A 158 -22.50 -3.06 -10.95
CA ALA A 158 -23.75 -2.64 -11.57
C ALA A 158 -25.02 -3.08 -10.78
N ARG A 159 -24.90 -4.06 -9.89
CA ARG A 159 -26.01 -4.53 -9.04
C ARG A 159 -26.10 -3.81 -7.69
N LEU A 160 -25.08 -3.00 -7.36
CA LEU A 160 -25.08 -2.25 -6.10
C LEU A 160 -26.07 -1.08 -6.18
N PRO A 161 -26.69 -0.68 -5.05
CA PRO A 161 -27.63 0.45 -5.03
C PRO A 161 -26.99 1.77 -5.49
N ASP A 162 -27.76 2.57 -6.23
CA ASP A 162 -27.33 3.89 -6.71
C ASP A 162 -26.87 4.83 -5.59
N ALA A 163 -27.49 4.74 -4.42
CA ALA A 163 -27.13 5.51 -3.24
C ALA A 163 -25.69 5.17 -2.77
N LEU A 164 -25.28 3.89 -2.85
CA LEU A 164 -23.92 3.48 -2.51
C LEU A 164 -22.91 4.03 -3.52
N HIS A 165 -23.23 3.99 -4.79
CA HIS A 165 -22.43 4.61 -5.86
C HIS A 165 -22.30 6.12 -5.69
N ALA A 166 -23.40 6.81 -5.39
CA ALA A 166 -23.39 8.26 -5.17
C ALA A 166 -22.50 8.63 -3.98
N ARG A 167 -22.63 7.89 -2.87
CA ARG A 167 -21.77 8.03 -1.69
C ARG A 167 -20.29 7.77 -2.04
N GLY A 168 -20.00 6.68 -2.71
CA GLY A 168 -18.64 6.31 -3.14
C GLY A 168 -17.98 7.39 -4.01
N ARG A 169 -18.74 7.99 -4.94
CA ARG A 169 -18.24 9.11 -5.75
C ARG A 169 -17.88 10.33 -4.92
N LEU A 170 -18.69 10.68 -3.91
CA LEU A 170 -18.40 11.83 -3.03
C LEU A 170 -17.19 11.56 -2.12
N GLU A 171 -17.13 10.37 -1.51
CA GLU A 171 -16.00 9.98 -0.67
C GLU A 171 -14.70 9.95 -1.50
N GLY A 172 -14.70 9.33 -2.69
CA GLY A 172 -13.55 9.27 -3.58
C GLY A 172 -13.10 10.63 -4.08
N ALA A 173 -14.04 11.52 -4.46
CA ALA A 173 -13.70 12.88 -4.89
C ALA A 173 -13.03 13.69 -3.77
N TYR A 174 -13.51 13.56 -2.52
CA TYR A 174 -12.90 14.25 -1.41
C TYR A 174 -11.54 13.65 -1.04
N GLU A 175 -11.43 12.32 -1.02
CA GLU A 175 -10.17 11.63 -0.77
C GLU A 175 -9.09 12.04 -1.79
N ALA A 176 -9.40 12.02 -3.07
CA ALA A 176 -8.47 12.44 -4.12
C ALA A 176 -7.99 13.89 -3.93
N ALA A 177 -8.90 14.80 -3.55
CA ALA A 177 -8.54 16.19 -3.27
C ALA A 177 -7.63 16.31 -2.03
N LEU A 178 -7.91 15.56 -0.95
CA LEU A 178 -7.06 15.53 0.25
C LEU A 178 -5.66 14.99 -0.05
N ILE A 179 -5.55 13.91 -0.82
CA ILE A 179 -4.26 13.32 -1.19
C ILE A 179 -3.45 14.28 -2.06
N ALA A 180 -4.10 15.00 -2.99
CA ALA A 180 -3.42 16.02 -3.78
C ALA A 180 -2.91 17.18 -2.90
N LEU A 181 -3.71 17.65 -1.93
CA LEU A 181 -3.28 18.67 -0.95
C LEU A 181 -2.13 18.16 -0.06
N GLU A 182 -2.19 16.92 0.40
CA GLU A 182 -1.12 16.32 1.18
C GLU A 182 0.19 16.28 0.37
N ALA A 183 0.14 15.84 -0.89
CA ALA A 183 1.31 15.82 -1.77
C ALA A 183 1.93 17.21 -1.99
N TRP A 184 1.12 18.27 -2.00
CA TRP A 184 1.60 19.65 -2.06
C TRP A 184 2.20 20.13 -0.74
N ILE A 185 1.57 19.82 0.39
CA ILE A 185 1.96 20.34 1.70
C ILE A 185 3.11 19.53 2.28
N ASP A 186 3.05 18.19 2.23
CA ASP A 186 4.05 17.27 2.76
C ASP A 186 4.51 16.29 1.67
N PRO A 187 5.28 16.74 0.67
CA PRO A 187 5.78 15.87 -0.40
C PRO A 187 6.73 14.81 0.17
N VAL A 188 6.53 13.56 -0.26
CA VAL A 188 7.34 12.40 0.09
C VAL A 188 8.02 11.88 -1.17
N ALA A 189 9.35 11.83 -1.18
CA ALA A 189 10.13 11.56 -2.39
C ALA A 189 9.85 10.19 -3.02
N HIS A 190 9.67 9.16 -2.18
CA HIS A 190 9.41 7.79 -2.63
C HIS A 190 7.93 7.51 -2.92
N ASP A 191 7.01 8.45 -2.60
CA ASP A 191 5.59 8.36 -2.87
C ASP A 191 5.08 9.65 -3.53
N PRO A 192 5.59 10.00 -4.74
CA PRO A 192 5.25 11.24 -5.42
C PRO A 192 3.81 11.21 -5.96
N TRP A 193 3.29 12.38 -6.27
CA TRP A 193 2.04 12.50 -7.04
C TRP A 193 2.26 12.06 -8.50
N PRO A 194 1.28 11.36 -9.15
CA PRO A 194 -0.01 10.91 -8.60
C PRO A 194 0.13 9.71 -7.65
N ARG A 195 -0.70 9.69 -6.61
CA ARG A 195 -0.80 8.60 -5.64
C ARG A 195 -2.22 8.47 -5.10
N HIS A 196 -2.48 7.39 -4.40
CA HIS A 196 -3.72 7.15 -3.65
C HIS A 196 -3.43 6.91 -2.17
N ALA A 197 -4.43 6.50 -1.39
CA ALA A 197 -4.28 6.14 0.02
C ALA A 197 -4.87 4.76 0.37
N THR A 198 -5.22 3.97 -0.65
CA THR A 198 -5.71 2.59 -0.48
C THR A 198 -4.61 1.72 0.14
N ARG A 199 -5.01 0.87 1.08
CA ARG A 199 -4.15 -0.11 1.75
C ARG A 199 -4.92 -1.42 1.81
N SER A 200 -5.14 -2.03 0.66
CA SER A 200 -5.92 -3.26 0.52
C SER A 200 -5.02 -4.47 0.40
N GLY A 201 -5.32 -5.50 1.17
CA GLY A 201 -4.65 -6.80 1.08
C GLY A 201 -4.80 -7.48 -0.28
N ALA A 202 -5.77 -7.05 -1.09
CA ALA A 202 -5.94 -7.53 -2.46
C ALA A 202 -4.81 -7.12 -3.41
N THR A 203 -3.96 -6.16 -3.05
CA THR A 203 -2.88 -5.68 -3.93
C THR A 203 -1.77 -4.98 -3.14
N LEU A 204 -0.98 -5.77 -2.43
CA LEU A 204 0.26 -5.33 -1.78
C LEU A 204 1.43 -6.14 -2.32
N ALA A 205 2.58 -5.50 -2.41
CA ALA A 205 3.86 -6.16 -2.64
C ALA A 205 4.90 -5.58 -1.66
N VAL A 206 5.77 -6.42 -1.14
CA VAL A 206 6.78 -6.03 -0.15
C VAL A 206 8.05 -6.83 -0.32
N ARG A 207 9.21 -6.20 -0.19
CA ARG A 207 10.49 -6.90 -0.11
C ARG A 207 10.54 -7.73 1.17
N LEU A 208 11.15 -8.90 1.10
CA LEU A 208 11.26 -9.80 2.26
C LEU A 208 11.96 -9.13 3.45
N SER A 209 13.01 -8.35 3.19
CA SER A 209 13.71 -7.57 4.22
C SER A 209 12.80 -6.56 4.92
N ALA A 210 11.99 -5.82 4.17
CA ALA A 210 11.03 -4.85 4.72
C ALA A 210 9.87 -5.54 5.46
N TYR A 211 9.40 -6.69 4.94
CA TYR A 211 8.39 -7.52 5.62
C TYR A 211 8.85 -7.91 7.02
N ARG A 212 10.10 -8.39 7.14
CA ARG A 212 10.70 -8.79 8.42
C ARG A 212 10.97 -7.60 9.34
N ALA A 213 11.50 -6.50 8.80
CA ALA A 213 11.74 -5.29 9.58
C ALA A 213 10.46 -4.70 10.19
N ALA A 214 9.31 -4.87 9.51
CA ALA A 214 8.00 -4.49 10.02
C ALA A 214 7.41 -5.47 11.05
N GLY A 215 8.04 -6.62 11.29
CA GLY A 215 7.56 -7.68 12.18
C GLY A 215 6.51 -8.59 11.55
N GLY A 216 6.44 -8.65 10.22
CA GLY A 216 5.49 -9.46 9.48
C GLY A 216 4.07 -8.89 9.44
N MET A 217 3.13 -9.67 8.90
CA MET A 217 1.70 -9.32 8.88
C MET A 217 1.13 -9.38 10.30
N PRO A 218 0.47 -8.31 10.80
CA PRO A 218 -0.10 -8.31 12.15
C PRO A 218 -1.16 -9.40 12.35
N ALA A 219 -1.10 -10.10 13.50
CA ALA A 219 -2.06 -11.14 13.88
C ALA A 219 -3.33 -10.52 14.46
N ILE A 220 -4.09 -9.79 13.65
CA ILE A 220 -5.36 -9.16 14.06
C ILE A 220 -6.50 -9.65 13.19
N PRO A 221 -7.72 -9.70 13.77
CA PRO A 221 -8.88 -10.29 13.08
C PRO A 221 -9.28 -9.58 11.80
N LEU A 222 -9.17 -8.24 11.79
CA LEU A 222 -9.68 -7.38 10.74
C LEU A 222 -8.82 -6.13 10.59
N GLY A 223 -8.61 -5.69 9.34
CA GLY A 223 -7.81 -4.49 9.03
C GLY A 223 -6.30 -4.74 9.14
N GLU A 224 -5.90 -6.00 9.03
CA GLU A 224 -4.51 -6.45 9.03
C GLU A 224 -3.67 -5.79 7.94
N ASP A 225 -4.28 -5.54 6.78
CA ASP A 225 -3.69 -4.85 5.64
C ASP A 225 -3.32 -3.40 5.97
N ARG A 226 -4.25 -2.66 6.58
CA ARG A 226 -3.99 -1.29 7.03
C ARG A 226 -2.98 -1.24 8.17
N ALA A 227 -3.06 -2.19 9.09
CA ALA A 227 -2.11 -2.32 10.19
C ALA A 227 -0.71 -2.71 9.69
N PHE A 228 -0.62 -3.58 8.67
CA PHE A 228 0.65 -3.95 8.05
C PHE A 228 1.32 -2.76 7.36
N VAL A 229 0.58 -2.02 6.53
CA VAL A 229 1.13 -0.80 5.91
C VAL A 229 1.52 0.24 6.97
N ALA A 230 0.79 0.34 8.07
CA ALA A 230 1.18 1.20 9.20
C ALA A 230 2.47 0.73 9.88
N ALA A 231 2.67 -0.60 10.04
CA ALA A 231 3.90 -1.19 10.58
C ALA A 231 5.10 -0.93 9.64
N LEU A 232 4.93 -1.10 8.33
CA LEU A 232 5.94 -0.75 7.33
C LEU A 232 6.35 0.73 7.43
N LEU A 233 5.38 1.64 7.49
CA LEU A 233 5.64 3.07 7.65
C LEU A 233 6.30 3.39 8.99
N ALA A 234 5.94 2.68 10.06
CA ALA A 234 6.57 2.83 11.38
C ALA A 234 8.02 2.33 11.39
N ALA A 235 8.37 1.37 10.56
CA ALA A 235 9.73 0.88 10.34
C ALA A 235 10.54 1.74 9.33
N ASP A 236 10.04 2.90 8.92
CA ASP A 236 10.61 3.79 7.90
C ASP A 236 10.73 3.14 6.50
N ALA A 237 9.95 2.08 6.20
CA ALA A 237 9.89 1.51 4.87
C ALA A 237 9.31 2.50 3.86
N ARG A 238 9.87 2.52 2.66
CA ARG A 238 9.44 3.38 1.55
C ARG A 238 8.24 2.74 0.85
N VAL A 239 7.05 3.07 1.31
CA VAL A 239 5.80 2.58 0.73
C VAL A 239 5.36 3.48 -0.42
N ARG A 240 5.23 2.93 -1.64
CA ARG A 240 4.67 3.60 -2.81
C ARG A 240 3.20 3.22 -2.99
N HIS A 241 2.32 4.20 -3.01
CA HIS A 241 0.91 4.02 -3.37
C HIS A 241 0.76 4.25 -4.88
N ALA A 242 0.82 3.15 -5.67
CA ALA A 242 0.89 3.15 -7.12
C ALA A 242 -0.53 3.14 -7.75
N PRO A 243 -1.00 4.24 -8.35
CA PRO A 243 -2.37 4.36 -8.86
C PRO A 243 -2.62 3.58 -10.15
N ASP A 244 -1.58 3.19 -10.85
CA ASP A 244 -1.59 2.44 -12.09
C ASP A 244 -1.62 0.92 -11.87
N ILE A 245 -1.43 0.44 -10.64
CA ILE A 245 -1.55 -0.96 -10.25
C ILE A 245 -2.96 -1.18 -9.71
N VAL A 246 -3.86 -1.73 -10.54
CA VAL A 246 -5.28 -1.91 -10.23
C VAL A 246 -5.65 -3.38 -10.26
N VAL A 247 -6.22 -3.91 -9.19
CA VAL A 247 -6.75 -5.26 -9.10
C VAL A 247 -8.27 -5.23 -9.07
N VAL A 248 -8.90 -6.09 -9.86
CA VAL A 248 -10.36 -6.25 -9.85
C VAL A 248 -10.75 -7.24 -8.75
N THR A 249 -11.58 -6.81 -7.81
CA THR A 249 -12.08 -7.63 -6.71
C THR A 249 -13.60 -7.73 -6.72
N SER A 250 -14.15 -8.66 -5.96
CA SER A 250 -15.60 -8.86 -5.85
C SER A 250 -16.32 -7.64 -5.25
N GLY A 251 -17.45 -7.29 -5.83
CA GLY A 251 -18.41 -6.29 -5.33
C GLY A 251 -19.55 -6.87 -4.52
N ARG A 252 -19.49 -8.16 -4.13
CA ARG A 252 -20.55 -8.84 -3.36
C ARG A 252 -20.79 -8.16 -2.01
N LEU A 253 -22.05 -8.14 -1.58
CA LEU A 253 -22.45 -7.67 -0.25
C LEU A 253 -22.41 -8.78 0.82
N ASP A 254 -22.19 -10.02 0.40
CA ASP A 254 -22.13 -11.20 1.25
C ASP A 254 -20.70 -11.71 1.36
N GLY A 255 -19.96 -11.11 2.28
CA GLY A 255 -18.53 -11.35 2.47
C GLY A 255 -18.24 -12.56 3.35
N ARG A 256 -17.04 -13.16 3.16
CA ARG A 256 -16.56 -14.30 3.97
C ARG A 256 -15.86 -13.85 5.25
N ALA A 257 -15.50 -12.57 5.35
CA ALA A 257 -14.85 -11.97 6.52
C ALA A 257 -15.83 -11.07 7.28
N PRO A 258 -16.30 -11.44 8.47
CA PRO A 258 -17.13 -10.56 9.30
C PRO A 258 -16.44 -9.22 9.55
N GLY A 259 -17.15 -8.10 9.32
CA GLY A 259 -16.62 -6.75 9.46
C GLY A 259 -15.76 -6.26 8.27
N GLY A 260 -15.57 -7.06 7.23
CA GLY A 260 -14.79 -6.73 6.05
C GLY A 260 -15.46 -5.73 5.09
N ALA A 261 -14.96 -5.68 3.84
CA ALA A 261 -15.44 -4.75 2.82
C ALA A 261 -16.93 -4.91 2.51
N ALA A 262 -17.40 -6.15 2.34
CA ALA A 262 -18.82 -6.45 2.08
C ALA A 262 -19.74 -5.97 3.21
N ASP A 263 -19.37 -6.24 4.47
CA ASP A 263 -20.13 -5.76 5.63
C ASP A 263 -20.12 -4.23 5.74
N THR A 264 -19.03 -3.60 5.35
CA THR A 264 -18.93 -2.14 5.29
C THR A 264 -19.86 -1.58 4.20
N MET A 265 -19.90 -2.18 3.02
CA MET A 265 -20.82 -1.80 1.94
C MET A 265 -22.28 -2.00 2.36
N ARG A 266 -22.63 -3.16 2.93
CA ARG A 266 -23.96 -3.45 3.44
C ARG A 266 -24.41 -2.42 4.49
N ARG A 267 -23.57 -2.14 5.49
CA ARG A 267 -23.85 -1.13 6.52
C ARG A 267 -24.06 0.26 5.93
N ARG A 268 -23.35 0.61 4.87
CA ARG A 268 -23.54 1.89 4.17
C ARG A 268 -24.86 1.94 3.40
N CYS A 269 -25.37 0.80 2.94
CA CYS A 269 -26.72 0.70 2.37
C CYS A 269 -27.79 0.87 3.45
N GLU A 270 -27.63 0.19 4.60
CA GLU A 270 -28.58 0.22 5.72
C GLU A 270 -28.58 1.54 6.47
N ALA A 271 -27.41 2.18 6.58
CA ALA A 271 -27.22 3.46 7.28
C ALA A 271 -26.44 4.46 6.37
N PRO A 272 -27.11 5.08 5.38
CA PRO A 272 -26.47 5.98 4.42
C PRO A 272 -25.74 7.16 5.05
N GLU A 273 -26.20 7.65 6.20
CA GLU A 273 -25.57 8.74 6.95
C GLU A 273 -24.51 8.28 7.97
N SER A 274 -24.14 6.99 7.97
CA SER A 274 -23.02 6.49 8.78
C SER A 274 -21.74 7.27 8.48
N PRO A 275 -20.82 7.48 9.47
CA PRO A 275 -19.59 8.21 9.24
C PRO A 275 -18.79 7.66 8.06
N CYS A 276 -18.10 8.54 7.36
CA CYS A 276 -17.14 8.21 6.30
C CYS A 276 -15.89 7.53 6.87
N ASP A 277 -14.95 7.15 5.99
CA ASP A 277 -13.62 6.68 6.43
C ASP A 277 -12.97 7.71 7.38
N PRO A 278 -12.29 7.28 8.44
CA PRO A 278 -11.61 8.18 9.40
C PRO A 278 -10.67 9.22 8.78
N ARG A 279 -10.16 8.98 7.58
CA ARG A 279 -9.32 9.95 6.86
C ARG A 279 -10.10 11.10 6.23
N LEU A 280 -11.40 10.92 6.00
CA LEU A 280 -12.29 11.95 5.46
C LEU A 280 -12.76 12.89 6.58
N GLU A 281 -11.84 13.65 7.12
CA GLU A 281 -12.05 14.62 8.19
C GLU A 281 -12.30 16.06 7.66
N PRO A 282 -12.77 17.01 8.47
CA PRO A 282 -12.91 18.39 8.06
C PRO A 282 -11.63 18.95 7.43
N LEU A 283 -11.75 19.67 6.30
CA LEU A 283 -10.62 20.13 5.49
C LEU A 283 -9.54 20.84 6.32
N TRP A 284 -9.91 21.73 7.24
CA TRP A 284 -8.95 22.44 8.07
C TRP A 284 -8.13 21.50 8.98
N ARG A 285 -8.73 20.38 9.44
CA ARG A 285 -8.03 19.37 10.26
C ARG A 285 -7.03 18.60 9.43
N ALA A 286 -7.43 18.20 8.22
CA ALA A 286 -6.54 17.53 7.28
C ALA A 286 -5.33 18.41 6.94
N LEU A 287 -5.57 19.72 6.65
CA LEU A 287 -4.49 20.69 6.40
C LEU A 287 -3.56 20.85 7.61
N PHE A 288 -4.14 20.92 8.81
CA PHE A 288 -3.37 20.99 10.06
C PHE A 288 -2.48 19.75 10.24
N ARG A 289 -3.04 18.55 9.99
CA ARG A 289 -2.31 17.27 10.03
C ARG A 289 -1.14 17.28 9.05
N PHE A 290 -1.39 17.64 7.79
CA PHE A 290 -0.35 17.68 6.74
C PHE A 290 0.76 18.69 7.07
N ALA A 291 0.39 19.87 7.54
CA ALA A 291 1.36 20.89 7.96
C ALA A 291 2.25 20.41 9.13
N TRP A 292 1.62 19.71 10.10
CA TRP A 292 2.39 19.15 11.23
C TRP A 292 3.27 17.99 10.82
N ARG A 293 2.82 17.07 9.96
CA ARG A 293 3.68 16.02 9.41
C ARG A 293 4.90 16.60 8.73
N ARG A 294 4.72 17.60 7.86
CA ARG A 294 5.83 18.31 7.24
C ARG A 294 6.77 18.96 8.25
N ARG A 295 6.22 19.64 9.26
CA ARG A 295 7.03 20.27 10.31
C ARG A 295 7.86 19.22 11.07
N LEU A 296 7.27 18.10 11.46
CA LEU A 296 7.97 17.02 12.18
C LEU A 296 9.07 16.40 11.32
N ARG A 297 8.81 16.15 10.03
CA ARG A 297 9.84 15.67 9.08
C ARG A 297 11.00 16.66 8.96
N ARG A 298 10.71 17.95 8.90
CA ARG A 298 11.76 19.02 8.88
C ARG A 298 12.54 19.06 10.18
N LEU A 299 11.89 18.92 11.33
CA LEU A 299 12.59 18.85 12.62
C LEU A 299 13.49 17.62 12.68
N HIS A 300 13.04 16.48 12.17
CA HIS A 300 13.85 15.27 12.08
C HIS A 300 15.06 15.48 11.18
N ALA A 301 14.87 15.96 9.97
CA ALA A 301 15.95 16.22 9.02
C ALA A 301 16.99 17.22 9.55
N ALA A 302 16.58 18.13 10.44
CA ALA A 302 17.47 19.08 11.13
C ALA A 302 18.08 18.52 12.43
N GLY A 303 17.87 17.23 12.78
CA GLY A 303 18.33 16.63 14.03
C GLY A 303 17.70 17.26 15.30
N ARG A 304 16.50 17.83 15.18
CA ARG A 304 15.85 18.61 16.27
C ARG A 304 14.55 18.00 16.77
N LEU A 305 14.15 16.84 16.26
CA LEU A 305 12.88 16.19 16.67
C LEU A 305 12.92 15.76 18.14
N ASP A 306 14.11 15.48 18.69
CA ASP A 306 14.29 15.13 20.11
C ASP A 306 14.04 16.31 21.06
N ARG A 307 14.06 17.54 20.54
CA ARG A 307 13.70 18.74 21.29
C ARG A 307 12.17 18.84 21.40
N THR A 308 11.58 18.05 22.31
CA THR A 308 10.13 17.88 22.46
C THR A 308 9.36 19.20 22.65
N GLY A 309 9.97 20.22 23.24
CA GLY A 309 9.39 21.58 23.37
C GLY A 309 9.02 22.25 22.04
N LEU A 310 9.59 21.80 20.90
CA LEU A 310 9.29 22.35 19.58
C LEU A 310 7.97 21.87 18.97
N TRP A 311 7.38 20.78 19.52
CA TRP A 311 6.17 20.17 18.96
C TRP A 311 5.17 19.70 20.02
N ALA A 312 5.59 19.13 21.15
CA ALA A 312 4.69 18.47 22.09
C ALA A 312 3.64 19.41 22.72
N PRO A 313 3.98 20.63 23.21
CA PRO A 313 2.98 21.53 23.75
C PRO A 313 1.94 21.97 22.70
N TRP A 314 2.40 22.20 21.47
CA TRP A 314 1.54 22.60 20.34
C TRP A 314 0.56 21.52 19.90
N LEU A 315 0.92 20.26 20.13
CA LEU A 315 0.08 19.09 19.85
C LEU A 315 -0.64 18.56 21.09
N ARG A 316 -0.55 19.30 22.22
CA ARG A 316 -1.15 18.94 23.50
C ARG A 316 -0.71 17.56 23.99
N ILE A 317 0.55 17.23 23.82
CA ILE A 317 1.17 15.98 24.28
C ILE A 317 1.95 16.27 25.58
N GLY A 318 1.67 15.52 26.63
CA GLY A 318 2.36 15.66 27.92
C GLY A 318 3.86 15.34 27.83
N ALA A 319 4.65 15.95 28.70
CA ALA A 319 6.11 15.86 28.66
C ALA A 319 6.65 14.41 28.73
N ASP A 320 6.05 13.55 29.56
CA ASP A 320 6.47 12.15 29.69
C ASP A 320 6.20 11.34 28.42
N ALA A 321 5.02 11.51 27.82
CA ALA A 321 4.68 10.89 26.55
C ALA A 321 5.61 11.41 25.44
N ALA A 322 5.90 12.69 25.41
CA ALA A 322 6.79 13.29 24.42
C ALA A 322 8.22 12.73 24.53
N ARG A 323 8.75 12.53 25.75
CA ARG A 323 10.05 11.88 25.96
C ARG A 323 10.08 10.44 25.46
N ARG A 324 9.03 9.66 25.77
CA ARG A 324 8.93 8.28 25.26
C ARG A 324 8.85 8.25 23.72
N ILE A 325 8.12 9.16 23.10
CA ILE A 325 8.05 9.26 21.64
C ILE A 325 9.40 9.64 21.04
N ALA A 326 10.11 10.60 21.64
CA ALA A 326 11.43 11.03 21.15
C ALA A 326 12.47 9.89 21.23
N ALA A 327 12.32 8.93 22.15
CA ALA A 327 13.18 7.76 22.28
C ALA A 327 12.89 6.64 21.25
N LEU A 328 11.80 6.71 20.47
CA LEU A 328 11.50 5.71 19.43
C LEU A 328 12.57 5.74 18.33
N PRO A 329 12.93 4.57 17.75
CA PRO A 329 14.10 4.46 16.88
C PRO A 329 13.92 5.13 15.52
N THR A 330 12.71 5.08 14.95
CA THR A 330 12.42 5.50 13.58
C THR A 330 11.57 6.77 13.52
N LEU A 331 11.67 7.52 12.43
CA LEU A 331 10.80 8.67 12.20
C LEU A 331 9.34 8.24 12.09
N GLY A 332 9.07 7.14 11.37
CA GLY A 332 7.73 6.60 11.19
C GLY A 332 7.06 6.25 12.52
N ALA A 333 7.77 5.55 13.42
CA ALA A 333 7.26 5.23 14.75
C ALA A 333 6.97 6.48 15.58
N ARG A 334 7.83 7.50 15.52
CA ARG A 334 7.61 8.79 16.18
C ARG A 334 6.38 9.50 15.65
N LEU A 335 6.21 9.57 14.32
CA LEU A 335 5.04 10.20 13.69
C LEU A 335 3.75 9.48 14.05
N ALA A 336 3.74 8.15 13.99
CA ALA A 336 2.59 7.34 14.38
C ALA A 336 2.22 7.55 15.85
N ALA A 337 3.20 7.54 16.75
CA ALA A 337 2.97 7.77 18.17
C ALA A 337 2.48 9.20 18.47
N ILE A 338 2.98 10.22 17.77
CA ILE A 338 2.51 11.60 17.86
C ILE A 338 1.04 11.70 17.43
N GLU A 339 0.66 11.05 16.33
CA GLU A 339 -0.72 11.07 15.83
C GLU A 339 -1.70 10.39 16.80
N VAL A 340 -1.28 9.30 17.44
CA VAL A 340 -2.08 8.60 18.45
C VAL A 340 -2.20 9.42 19.75
N GLN A 341 -1.11 10.03 20.20
CA GLN A 341 -1.07 10.75 21.48
C GLN A 341 -1.71 12.14 21.42
N SER A 342 -1.75 12.77 20.23
CA SER A 342 -2.27 14.13 20.10
C SER A 342 -3.79 14.16 20.00
N PRO A 343 -4.51 14.79 20.95
CA PRO A 343 -5.96 14.97 20.84
C PRO A 343 -6.36 15.87 19.65
N LEU A 344 -5.43 16.70 19.16
CA LEU A 344 -5.66 17.56 18.00
C LEU A 344 -5.59 16.76 16.68
N LEU A 345 -4.89 15.62 16.66
CA LEU A 345 -4.75 14.75 15.50
C LEU A 345 -5.69 13.53 15.57
N ALA A 346 -6.49 13.37 16.63
CA ALA A 346 -7.48 12.30 16.72
C ALA A 346 -8.45 12.35 15.53
N PRO A 347 -8.74 11.22 14.85
CA PRO A 347 -9.65 11.18 13.71
C PRO A 347 -11.05 11.73 14.05
N ARG A 348 -11.61 12.51 13.13
CA ARG A 348 -13.00 13.01 13.22
C ARG A 348 -13.68 12.91 11.86
N PRO A 349 -14.17 11.71 11.50
CA PRO A 349 -14.74 11.49 10.19
C PRO A 349 -15.98 12.34 9.95
N LEU A 350 -16.11 12.81 8.70
CA LEU A 350 -17.30 13.51 8.24
C LEU A 350 -18.47 12.54 8.05
N ARG A 351 -19.67 13.07 7.97
CA ARG A 351 -20.83 12.38 7.41
C ARG A 351 -20.97 12.72 5.94
N PRO A 352 -21.56 11.84 5.11
CA PRO A 352 -21.68 12.04 3.67
C PRO A 352 -22.28 13.39 3.25
N GLY A 353 -23.33 13.85 3.92
CA GLY A 353 -23.97 15.14 3.67
C GLY A 353 -23.05 16.37 3.82
N ALA A 354 -21.93 16.24 4.54
CA ALA A 354 -20.96 17.33 4.69
C ALA A 354 -19.92 17.38 3.56
N LEU A 355 -19.70 16.29 2.81
CA LEU A 355 -18.64 16.17 1.81
C LEU A 355 -18.67 17.26 0.73
N PRO A 356 -19.83 17.63 0.11
CA PRO A 356 -19.85 18.59 -0.99
C PRO A 356 -19.20 19.93 -0.66
N ARG A 357 -19.40 20.45 0.56
CA ARG A 357 -18.77 21.73 0.98
C ARG A 357 -17.26 21.60 1.13
N HIS A 358 -16.78 20.46 1.65
CA HIS A 358 -15.36 20.20 1.84
C HIS A 358 -14.63 19.94 0.51
N ILE A 359 -15.28 19.26 -0.43
CA ILE A 359 -14.79 19.07 -1.81
C ILE A 359 -14.59 20.43 -2.48
N ARG A 360 -15.61 21.30 -2.45
CA ARG A 360 -15.48 22.65 -3.04
C ARG A 360 -14.34 23.44 -2.42
N GLY A 361 -14.19 23.39 -1.09
CA GLY A 361 -13.09 24.05 -0.37
C GLY A 361 -11.72 23.52 -0.80
N ALA A 362 -11.58 22.21 -0.86
CA ALA A 362 -10.32 21.55 -1.27
C ALA A 362 -9.94 21.90 -2.72
N HIS A 363 -10.89 21.87 -3.64
CA HIS A 363 -10.65 22.25 -5.04
C HIS A 363 -10.24 23.72 -5.20
N ARG A 364 -10.86 24.65 -4.46
CA ARG A 364 -10.44 26.06 -4.47
C ARG A 364 -9.00 26.24 -3.99
N LEU A 365 -8.61 25.53 -2.92
CA LEU A 365 -7.23 25.56 -2.43
C LEU A 365 -6.24 24.98 -3.45
N LEU A 366 -6.57 23.84 -4.06
CA LEU A 366 -5.73 23.24 -5.10
C LEU A 366 -5.57 24.16 -6.31
N ALA A 367 -6.63 24.83 -6.75
CA ALA A 367 -6.58 25.81 -7.82
C ALA A 367 -5.63 26.97 -7.45
N GLY A 368 -5.76 27.54 -6.25
CA GLY A 368 -4.87 28.59 -5.77
C GLY A 368 -3.40 28.19 -5.70
N LEU A 369 -3.12 26.95 -5.22
CA LEU A 369 -1.75 26.42 -5.16
C LEU A 369 -1.15 26.23 -6.55
N ARG A 370 -1.92 25.75 -7.53
CA ARG A 370 -1.48 25.58 -8.93
C ARG A 370 -1.15 26.93 -9.59
N HIS A 371 -2.04 27.92 -9.45
CA HIS A 371 -1.79 29.27 -9.97
C HIS A 371 -0.54 29.91 -9.35
N GLY A 372 -0.38 29.81 -8.03
CA GLY A 372 0.79 30.34 -7.35
C GLY A 372 2.11 29.64 -7.75
N ALA A 373 2.08 28.36 -8.13
CA ALA A 373 3.24 27.64 -8.63
C ALA A 373 3.59 28.07 -10.05
N GLN A 374 2.60 28.19 -10.93
CA GLN A 374 2.79 28.68 -12.31
C GLN A 374 3.37 30.09 -12.34
N SER A 375 2.81 31.01 -11.53
CA SER A 375 3.33 32.39 -11.41
C SER A 375 4.79 32.43 -10.95
N ARG A 376 5.18 31.58 -9.99
CA ARG A 376 6.58 31.48 -9.54
C ARG A 376 7.51 30.91 -10.61
N GLN A 377 7.05 30.00 -11.44
CA GLN A 377 7.83 29.42 -12.53
C GLN A 377 8.05 30.43 -13.64
N VAL A 378 7.04 31.22 -14.01
CA VAL A 378 7.14 32.34 -14.96
C VAL A 378 8.12 33.39 -14.44
N LEU A 379 8.03 33.80 -13.17
CA LEU A 379 8.95 34.77 -12.56
C LEU A 379 10.39 34.26 -12.46
N ARG A 380 10.62 32.94 -12.30
CA ARG A 380 11.97 32.36 -12.35
C ARG A 380 12.54 32.31 -13.76
N GLY A 381 11.71 32.07 -14.78
CA GLY A 381 12.10 32.12 -16.20
C GLY A 381 12.39 33.52 -16.69
N LEU A 382 11.82 34.55 -16.07
CA LEU A 382 12.06 35.97 -16.38
C LEU A 382 13.25 36.59 -15.68
N ARG A 383 13.95 35.87 -14.78
CA ARG A 383 15.22 36.35 -14.22
C ARG A 383 16.32 36.25 -15.30
N PRO A 384 16.90 37.36 -15.79
CA PRO A 384 17.99 37.31 -16.75
C PRO A 384 19.13 36.52 -16.14
N GLY A 385 19.60 35.50 -16.87
CA GLY A 385 20.75 34.73 -16.47
C GLY A 385 21.93 35.70 -16.25
N LYS A 386 22.54 35.66 -15.07
CA LYS A 386 23.84 36.22 -14.87
C LYS A 386 24.79 35.46 -15.79
N THR A 387 25.04 36.01 -16.97
CA THR A 387 26.15 35.61 -17.85
C THR A 387 27.42 35.78 -17.05
N ARG A 388 28.08 34.69 -16.66
CA ARG A 388 29.45 34.71 -16.23
C ARG A 388 30.25 35.20 -17.43
N PRO A 389 31.10 36.27 -17.31
CA PRO A 389 32.01 36.63 -18.37
C PRO A 389 32.96 35.45 -18.59
N ALA A 390 33.08 35.01 -19.82
CA ALA A 390 34.10 34.07 -20.25
C ALA A 390 35.47 34.72 -20.00
N LEU A 391 36.23 34.14 -19.07
CA LEU A 391 37.67 34.48 -18.93
C LEU A 391 38.35 34.04 -20.22
N GLY A 392 38.95 35.04 -20.92
CA GLY A 392 39.63 34.86 -22.18
C GLY A 392 40.75 33.84 -22.08
N GLN A 393 40.82 33.00 -23.06
CA GLN A 393 42.00 32.18 -23.34
C GLN A 393 43.11 33.13 -23.80
N ALA A 394 44.16 33.22 -22.99
CA ALA A 394 45.41 33.83 -23.40
C ALA A 394 46.08 32.92 -24.44
N SER A 395 46.27 33.43 -25.64
CA SER A 395 47.06 32.84 -26.70
C SER A 395 48.53 32.83 -26.29
N GLU A 396 49.15 31.67 -26.19
CA GLU A 396 50.61 31.51 -26.14
C GLU A 396 51.25 31.83 -27.54
N PRO A 397 52.36 32.48 -27.58
CA PRO A 397 53.06 32.74 -28.83
C PRO A 397 53.89 31.54 -29.27
N ALA A 398 53.84 31.25 -30.57
CA ALA A 398 54.68 30.26 -31.22
C ALA A 398 56.20 30.77 -31.17
N SER A 399 57.09 29.90 -30.69
CA SER A 399 58.51 30.05 -30.87
C SER A 399 58.99 29.05 -31.92
N HIS A 400 59.59 29.67 -33.01
CA HIS A 400 60.44 28.95 -33.97
C HIS A 400 61.80 28.65 -33.34
N ALA A 401 62.25 27.40 -33.47
CA ALA A 401 63.55 26.94 -33.88
C ALA A 401 63.59 25.41 -33.92
#